data_28f49685ca2b216ab7240a427f738691
#
_entry.id   28f49685ca2b216ab7240a427f738691
#
_cell.length_a   1.000
_cell.length_b   1.000
_cell.length_c   1.000
_cell.angle_alpha   90.00
_cell.angle_beta   90.00
_cell.angle_gamma   90.00
#
_symmetry.space_group_name_H-M   'P 1'
#
loop_
_entity.id
_entity.type
_entity.pdbx_description
1 polymer ?
#
loop_
_entity_poly.entity_id
_entity_poly.type
_entity_poly.pdbx_seq_one_letter_code
_entity_poly.pdbx_strand_id
1 'polypeptide(L)'
;MRVLVTGATGFVGGGIVRALLADGHEVHGLVRDVAAAAGLERDGVVLHAGDMREPASYVPVVGQVDSVVQAAQLSTSGRVTRGRAAQVFAAEHTMTTALANACLDQGRRLLYTGGCFDWGDHGEEWITEETALSPSPMGEGHAREARLLQRMHAEQGLDVVRLNPGFVYGPGGLLRSAFVDQAKKGRLRCIGTGSNWWSCVHVDDLGRAYAAALTGARPGSYYAVADSDPIRLRDLTDVVTDAMKLSRVRSGPAWLVGLFIGRPLVASLVTSFRVDARRVREELGWQPGHPSFRESGPAAVSAVAA
;
A
#
# COMPACT_ATOMS: atom_id res chain seq x y z
N MET A 1 10.91 20.05 -3.67
CA MET A 1 11.71 19.25 -2.70
C MET A 1 12.30 18.05 -3.41
N ARG A 2 13.45 17.56 -2.95
CA ARG A 2 14.02 16.28 -3.39
C ARG A 2 13.47 15.16 -2.52
N VAL A 3 12.86 14.14 -3.13
CA VAL A 3 12.14 13.10 -2.40
C VAL A 3 12.64 11.71 -2.83
N LEU A 4 13.22 10.95 -1.90
CA LEU A 4 13.57 9.56 -2.15
C LEU A 4 12.32 8.67 -2.03
N VAL A 5 12.00 7.93 -3.08
CA VAL A 5 10.90 6.94 -3.07
C VAL A 5 11.50 5.55 -3.16
N THR A 6 11.35 4.75 -2.10
CA THR A 6 11.70 3.32 -2.16
C THR A 6 10.54 2.55 -2.80
N GLY A 7 10.86 1.52 -3.57
CA GLY A 7 9.83 0.79 -4.32
C GLY A 7 9.23 1.57 -5.51
N ALA A 8 9.97 2.54 -6.05
CA ALA A 8 9.55 3.41 -7.15
C ALA A 8 9.03 2.66 -8.40
N THR A 9 9.56 1.47 -8.69
CA THR A 9 9.09 0.60 -9.79
C THR A 9 7.85 -0.23 -9.43
N GLY A 10 7.41 -0.21 -8.17
CA GLY A 10 6.23 -0.94 -7.70
C GLY A 10 4.92 -0.24 -8.06
N PHE A 11 3.80 -0.95 -7.88
CA PHE A 11 2.48 -0.42 -8.18
C PHE A 11 2.15 0.84 -7.37
N VAL A 12 2.29 0.77 -6.05
CA VAL A 12 2.05 1.92 -5.14
C VAL A 12 3.12 2.99 -5.33
N GLY A 13 4.40 2.59 -5.29
CA GLY A 13 5.52 3.52 -5.47
C GLY A 13 5.46 4.29 -6.80
N GLY A 14 5.09 3.63 -7.88
CA GLY A 14 4.89 4.29 -9.18
C GLY A 14 3.76 5.32 -9.18
N GLY A 15 2.66 5.07 -8.43
CA GLY A 15 1.60 6.06 -8.22
C GLY A 15 2.10 7.29 -7.45
N ILE A 16 2.90 7.05 -6.40
CA ILE A 16 3.52 8.11 -5.60
C ILE A 16 4.50 8.93 -6.46
N VAL A 17 5.36 8.26 -7.24
CA VAL A 17 6.31 8.93 -8.15
C VAL A 17 5.57 9.86 -9.11
N ARG A 18 4.51 9.39 -9.78
CA ARG A 18 3.74 10.22 -10.71
C ARG A 18 3.13 11.46 -10.03
N ALA A 19 2.58 11.29 -8.83
CA ALA A 19 1.98 12.41 -8.09
C ALA A 19 3.03 13.44 -7.67
N LEU A 20 4.17 13.00 -7.16
CA LEU A 20 5.27 13.88 -6.75
C LEU A 20 5.87 14.66 -7.92
N LEU A 21 6.07 14.00 -9.08
CA LEU A 21 6.53 14.67 -10.31
C LEU A 21 5.50 15.71 -10.80
N ALA A 22 4.20 15.38 -10.75
CA ALA A 22 3.13 16.29 -11.16
C ALA A 22 3.06 17.54 -10.27
N ASP A 23 3.42 17.41 -8.98
CA ASP A 23 3.50 18.53 -8.03
C ASP A 23 4.86 19.28 -8.09
N GLY A 24 5.72 18.95 -9.07
CA GLY A 24 6.99 19.65 -9.30
C GLY A 24 8.12 19.29 -8.33
N HIS A 25 8.05 18.13 -7.66
CA HIS A 25 9.13 17.63 -6.83
C HIS A 25 10.19 16.93 -7.68
N GLU A 26 11.46 17.02 -7.25
CA GLU A 26 12.54 16.20 -7.79
C GLU A 26 12.50 14.82 -7.12
N VAL A 27 12.24 13.79 -7.91
CA VAL A 27 12.05 12.43 -7.40
C VAL A 27 13.31 11.59 -7.59
N HIS A 28 13.79 11.01 -6.50
CA HIS A 28 14.87 10.04 -6.44
C HIS A 28 14.28 8.65 -6.22
N GLY A 29 14.48 7.73 -7.16
CA GLY A 29 13.92 6.37 -7.09
C GLY A 29 14.95 5.35 -6.64
N LEU A 30 14.71 4.65 -5.52
CA LEU A 30 15.52 3.49 -5.15
C LEU A 30 15.07 2.27 -5.95
N VAL A 31 15.96 1.71 -6.74
CA VAL A 31 15.67 0.57 -7.65
C VAL A 31 16.76 -0.49 -7.54
N ARG A 32 16.41 -1.76 -7.70
CA ARG A 32 17.39 -2.86 -7.68
C ARG A 32 18.16 -2.99 -8.99
N ASP A 33 17.52 -2.65 -10.09
CA ASP A 33 18.08 -2.73 -11.44
C ASP A 33 17.76 -1.42 -12.17
N VAL A 34 18.79 -0.59 -12.34
CA VAL A 34 18.68 0.71 -13.00
C VAL A 34 18.29 0.55 -14.47
N ALA A 35 18.85 -0.45 -15.17
CA ALA A 35 18.55 -0.66 -16.58
C ALA A 35 17.07 -1.05 -16.80
N ALA A 36 16.52 -1.90 -15.92
CA ALA A 36 15.09 -2.25 -15.95
C ALA A 36 14.17 -1.07 -15.58
N ALA A 37 14.70 -0.06 -14.89
CA ALA A 37 13.97 1.13 -14.46
C ALA A 37 14.14 2.35 -15.39
N ALA A 38 14.77 2.19 -16.57
CA ALA A 38 15.03 3.27 -17.52
C ALA A 38 13.75 4.05 -17.96
N GLY A 39 12.57 3.49 -17.79
CA GLY A 39 11.30 4.19 -17.96
C GLY A 39 11.14 5.36 -16.99
N LEU A 40 11.42 5.14 -15.72
CA LEU A 40 11.35 6.17 -14.69
C LEU A 40 12.38 7.28 -14.92
N GLU A 41 13.57 6.94 -15.38
CA GLU A 41 14.60 7.95 -15.71
C GLU A 41 14.14 8.86 -16.85
N ARG A 42 13.49 8.32 -17.88
CA ARG A 42 12.88 9.11 -18.97
C ARG A 42 11.75 10.02 -18.49
N ASP A 43 11.06 9.63 -17.43
CA ASP A 43 10.03 10.42 -16.77
C ASP A 43 10.61 11.50 -15.82
N GLY A 44 11.95 11.60 -15.71
CA GLY A 44 12.65 12.62 -14.91
C GLY A 44 13.02 12.17 -13.50
N VAL A 45 12.96 10.87 -13.18
CA VAL A 45 13.37 10.33 -11.88
C VAL A 45 14.89 10.10 -11.84
N VAL A 46 15.55 10.59 -10.79
CA VAL A 46 16.97 10.28 -10.52
C VAL A 46 17.05 8.88 -9.90
N LEU A 47 17.70 7.93 -10.58
CA LEU A 47 17.75 6.54 -10.12
C LEU A 47 18.96 6.27 -9.21
N HIS A 48 18.71 5.54 -8.12
CA HIS A 48 19.73 5.03 -7.21
C HIS A 48 19.62 3.49 -7.14
N ALA A 49 20.73 2.80 -7.38
CA ALA A 49 20.78 1.35 -7.21
C ALA A 49 20.83 0.98 -5.72
N GLY A 50 19.96 0.06 -5.28
CA GLY A 50 19.97 -0.44 -3.91
C GLY A 50 18.90 -1.50 -3.64
N ASP A 51 19.14 -2.28 -2.58
CA ASP A 51 18.22 -3.33 -2.11
C ASP A 51 17.75 -3.03 -0.70
N MET A 52 16.45 -3.17 -0.42
CA MET A 52 15.87 -2.90 0.89
C MET A 52 16.50 -3.72 2.02
N ARG A 53 17.15 -4.83 1.72
CA ARG A 53 17.85 -5.69 2.67
C ARG A 53 19.29 -5.26 2.96
N GLU A 54 19.80 -4.28 2.20
CA GLU A 54 21.20 -3.83 2.25
C GLU A 54 21.26 -2.32 2.57
N PRO A 55 21.13 -1.92 3.85
CA PRO A 55 21.08 -0.50 4.24
C PRO A 55 22.21 0.36 3.68
N ALA A 56 23.43 -0.19 3.58
CA ALA A 56 24.58 0.52 3.03
C ALA A 56 24.37 0.99 1.57
N SER A 57 23.45 0.35 0.84
CA SER A 57 23.16 0.69 -0.57
C SER A 57 22.24 1.91 -0.73
N TYR A 58 21.50 2.34 0.32
CA TYR A 58 20.53 3.43 0.21
C TYR A 58 20.61 4.49 1.33
N VAL A 59 21.14 4.16 2.51
CA VAL A 59 21.27 5.14 3.61
C VAL A 59 22.05 6.39 3.20
N PRO A 60 23.13 6.30 2.42
CA PRO A 60 23.85 7.50 1.95
C PRO A 60 23.01 8.45 1.08
N VAL A 61 21.96 7.92 0.41
CA VAL A 61 21.06 8.73 -0.42
C VAL A 61 20.15 9.62 0.42
N VAL A 62 19.83 9.24 1.66
CA VAL A 62 19.03 10.05 2.59
C VAL A 62 19.64 11.43 2.80
N GLY A 63 20.97 11.57 2.81
CA GLY A 63 21.67 12.85 2.91
C GLY A 63 21.53 13.78 1.70
N GLN A 64 21.11 13.24 0.58
CA GLN A 64 20.99 13.99 -0.69
C GLN A 64 19.56 14.50 -0.93
N VAL A 65 18.59 14.11 -0.11
CA VAL A 65 17.18 14.42 -0.28
C VAL A 65 16.62 15.18 0.92
N ASP A 66 15.44 15.76 0.74
CA ASP A 66 14.77 16.53 1.79
C ASP A 66 13.76 15.66 2.56
N SER A 67 13.26 14.59 1.94
CA SER A 67 12.29 13.66 2.53
C SER A 67 12.43 12.27 1.92
N VAL A 68 11.92 11.27 2.64
CA VAL A 68 11.93 9.86 2.22
C VAL A 68 10.51 9.30 2.25
N VAL A 69 10.10 8.61 1.19
CA VAL A 69 8.86 7.81 1.14
C VAL A 69 9.24 6.34 1.12
N GLN A 70 8.90 5.62 2.17
CA GLN A 70 9.06 4.18 2.23
C GLN A 70 7.81 3.48 1.71
N ALA A 71 7.85 3.03 0.44
CA ALA A 71 6.80 2.24 -0.19
C ALA A 71 7.31 0.89 -0.74
N ALA A 72 8.58 0.55 -0.47
CA ALA A 72 9.13 -0.73 -0.86
C ALA A 72 8.60 -1.85 0.01
N GLN A 73 8.18 -2.93 -0.62
CA GLN A 73 7.83 -4.18 0.02
C GLN A 73 8.48 -5.35 -0.72
N LEU A 74 8.96 -6.34 0.02
CA LEU A 74 9.53 -7.54 -0.59
C LEU A 74 8.41 -8.33 -1.29
N SER A 75 8.52 -8.45 -2.61
CA SER A 75 7.58 -9.23 -3.40
C SER A 75 7.79 -10.72 -3.15
N THR A 76 6.69 -11.43 -2.84
CA THR A 76 6.69 -12.89 -2.74
C THR A 76 5.77 -13.46 -3.82
N SER A 77 6.30 -14.40 -4.62
CA SER A 77 5.51 -15.13 -5.59
C SER A 77 5.00 -16.45 -5.01
N GLY A 78 3.83 -16.89 -5.47
CA GLY A 78 3.23 -18.17 -5.09
C GLY A 78 2.59 -18.18 -3.69
N ARG A 79 2.44 -19.36 -3.11
CA ARG A 79 1.75 -19.56 -1.84
C ARG A 79 2.44 -18.84 -0.69
N VAL A 80 1.70 -18.01 0.05
CA VAL A 80 2.20 -17.29 1.24
C VAL A 80 2.19 -18.25 2.44
N THR A 81 3.39 -18.67 2.85
CA THR A 81 3.61 -19.44 4.08
C THR A 81 4.02 -18.52 5.23
N ARG A 82 3.95 -19.01 6.48
CA ARG A 82 4.47 -18.26 7.64
C ARG A 82 5.94 -17.87 7.47
N GLY A 83 6.78 -18.79 6.93
CA GLY A 83 8.20 -18.49 6.70
C GLY A 83 8.40 -17.39 5.66
N ARG A 84 7.61 -17.36 4.57
CA ARG A 84 7.67 -16.28 3.59
C ARG A 84 7.18 -14.95 4.17
N ALA A 85 6.09 -14.95 4.92
CA ALA A 85 5.63 -13.75 5.62
C ALA A 85 6.72 -13.22 6.57
N ALA A 86 7.37 -14.08 7.34
CA ALA A 86 8.48 -13.69 8.21
C ALA A 86 9.65 -13.06 7.45
N GLN A 87 9.98 -13.57 6.25
CA GLN A 87 11.03 -12.96 5.39
C GLN A 87 10.64 -11.56 4.91
N VAL A 88 9.36 -11.36 4.52
CA VAL A 88 8.84 -10.04 4.14
C VAL A 88 8.96 -9.08 5.32
N PHE A 89 8.50 -9.48 6.49
CA PHE A 89 8.53 -8.66 7.70
C PHE A 89 9.96 -8.35 8.17
N ALA A 90 10.88 -9.29 8.01
CA ALA A 90 12.31 -9.05 8.35
C ALA A 90 12.94 -8.02 7.41
N ALA A 91 12.69 -8.13 6.10
CA ALA A 91 13.20 -7.17 5.12
C ALA A 91 12.60 -5.77 5.33
N GLU A 92 11.31 -5.69 5.62
CA GLU A 92 10.64 -4.44 5.96
C GLU A 92 11.24 -3.80 7.21
N HIS A 93 11.41 -4.59 8.27
CA HIS A 93 12.02 -4.12 9.53
C HIS A 93 13.42 -3.56 9.31
N THR A 94 14.26 -4.27 8.55
CA THR A 94 15.62 -3.82 8.21
C THR A 94 15.57 -2.45 7.54
N MET A 95 14.74 -2.27 6.52
CA MET A 95 14.63 -1.00 5.79
C MET A 95 14.02 0.10 6.67
N THR A 96 12.92 -0.18 7.37
CA THR A 96 12.26 0.81 8.22
C THR A 96 13.19 1.34 9.29
N THR A 97 13.89 0.45 9.99
CA THR A 97 14.84 0.84 11.04
C THR A 97 15.98 1.69 10.46
N ALA A 98 16.55 1.27 9.33
CA ALA A 98 17.67 1.98 8.71
C ALA A 98 17.27 3.38 8.20
N LEU A 99 16.11 3.49 7.54
CA LEU A 99 15.61 4.77 7.04
C LEU A 99 15.19 5.70 8.19
N ALA A 100 14.52 5.17 9.22
CA ALA A 100 14.10 5.96 10.37
C ALA A 100 15.31 6.56 11.12
N ASN A 101 16.35 5.76 11.38
CA ASN A 101 17.59 6.24 11.99
C ASN A 101 18.28 7.29 11.10
N ALA A 102 18.43 7.03 9.80
CA ALA A 102 19.04 7.98 8.89
C ALA A 102 18.25 9.30 8.76
N CYS A 103 16.93 9.22 8.75
CA CYS A 103 16.06 10.41 8.75
C CYS A 103 16.18 11.18 10.07
N LEU A 104 16.21 10.51 11.20
CA LEU A 104 16.41 11.12 12.51
C LEU A 104 17.76 11.84 12.60
N ASP A 105 18.86 11.16 12.25
CA ASP A 105 20.22 11.69 12.30
C ASP A 105 20.42 12.93 11.40
N GLN A 106 19.69 13.00 10.28
CA GLN A 106 19.83 14.02 9.26
C GLN A 106 18.69 15.06 9.25
N GLY A 107 17.73 14.93 10.17
CA GLY A 107 16.57 15.83 10.25
C GLY A 107 15.69 15.75 9.00
N ARG A 108 15.47 14.55 8.44
CA ARG A 108 14.65 14.35 7.24
C ARG A 108 13.29 13.79 7.62
N ARG A 109 12.26 14.20 6.86
CA ARG A 109 10.91 13.63 7.02
C ARG A 109 10.85 12.24 6.42
N LEU A 110 10.23 11.29 7.15
CA LEU A 110 9.92 9.95 6.68
C LEU A 110 8.40 9.80 6.50
N LEU A 111 7.95 9.49 5.28
CA LEU A 111 6.58 9.04 5.03
C LEU A 111 6.60 7.50 4.95
N TYR A 112 5.86 6.86 5.83
CA TYR A 112 5.80 5.40 5.91
C TYR A 112 4.47 4.87 5.36
N THR A 113 4.54 3.85 4.52
CA THR A 113 3.37 3.16 3.96
C THR A 113 3.01 1.96 4.84
N GLY A 114 1.88 2.05 5.55
CA GLY A 114 1.26 0.90 6.20
C GLY A 114 0.34 0.12 5.27
N GLY A 115 -0.63 -0.61 5.81
CA GLY A 115 -1.54 -1.41 5.01
C GLY A 115 -2.91 -1.66 5.68
N CYS A 116 -3.88 -2.06 4.87
CA CYS A 116 -5.25 -2.32 5.34
C CYS A 116 -5.35 -3.48 6.33
N PHE A 117 -4.38 -4.36 6.37
CA PHE A 117 -4.37 -5.52 7.26
C PHE A 117 -3.88 -5.21 8.68
N ASP A 118 -3.39 -3.99 8.91
CA ASP A 118 -2.91 -3.52 10.23
C ASP A 118 -4.07 -3.39 11.22
N TRP A 119 -5.25 -3.01 10.74
CA TRP A 119 -6.42 -2.85 11.60
C TRP A 119 -6.99 -4.18 12.07
N GLY A 120 -6.96 -5.22 11.22
CA GLY A 120 -7.57 -6.51 11.48
C GLY A 120 -9.04 -6.57 11.09
N ASP A 121 -9.81 -7.37 11.81
CA ASP A 121 -11.24 -7.58 11.54
C ASP A 121 -12.11 -6.74 12.48
N HIS A 122 -12.85 -5.78 11.93
CA HIS A 122 -13.76 -4.90 12.65
C HIS A 122 -15.25 -5.13 12.30
N GLY A 123 -15.57 -6.20 11.58
CA GLY A 123 -16.95 -6.54 11.24
C GLY A 123 -17.68 -5.38 10.54
N GLU A 124 -18.71 -4.85 11.18
CA GLU A 124 -19.52 -3.73 10.67
C GLU A 124 -19.05 -2.36 11.18
N GLU A 125 -18.06 -2.30 12.08
CA GLU A 125 -17.62 -1.06 12.70
C GLU A 125 -16.75 -0.23 11.73
N TRP A 126 -16.82 1.10 11.88
CA TRP A 126 -15.95 2.02 11.19
C TRP A 126 -14.59 2.14 11.89
N ILE A 127 -13.54 2.12 11.12
CA ILE A 127 -12.16 2.29 11.55
C ILE A 127 -11.76 3.74 11.34
N THR A 128 -11.19 4.34 12.38
CA THR A 128 -10.57 5.67 12.36
C THR A 128 -9.09 5.56 12.74
N GLU A 129 -8.39 6.68 12.74
CA GLU A 129 -6.99 6.73 13.19
C GLU A 129 -6.83 6.48 14.69
N GLU A 130 -7.91 6.59 15.50
CA GLU A 130 -7.94 6.25 16.92
C GLU A 130 -8.17 4.76 17.17
N THR A 131 -8.61 4.02 16.17
CA THR A 131 -8.86 2.58 16.28
C THR A 131 -7.56 1.85 16.56
N ALA A 132 -7.53 1.07 17.65
CA ALA A 132 -6.35 0.30 18.00
C ALA A 132 -6.00 -0.74 16.92
N LEU A 133 -4.73 -0.85 16.59
CA LEU A 133 -4.25 -1.85 15.65
C LEU A 133 -4.38 -3.26 16.24
N SER A 134 -5.14 -4.12 15.56
CA SER A 134 -5.33 -5.53 15.87
C SER A 134 -4.98 -6.37 14.62
N PRO A 135 -3.71 -6.41 14.21
CA PRO A 135 -3.32 -6.84 12.89
C PRO A 135 -3.73 -8.27 12.58
N SER A 136 -4.22 -8.50 11.38
CA SER A 136 -4.33 -9.82 10.80
C SER A 136 -2.93 -10.37 10.45
N PRO A 137 -2.77 -11.65 10.15
CA PRO A 137 -1.44 -12.25 9.95
C PRO A 137 -0.54 -11.56 8.93
N MET A 138 -1.10 -10.90 7.90
CA MET A 138 -0.31 -10.16 6.93
C MET A 138 -0.07 -8.70 7.33
N GLY A 139 -0.78 -8.18 8.32
CA GLY A 139 -0.59 -6.84 8.88
C GLY A 139 0.41 -6.78 10.03
N GLU A 140 0.85 -7.92 10.59
CA GLU A 140 1.73 -7.97 11.77
C GLU A 140 3.05 -7.19 11.55
N GLY A 141 3.62 -7.26 10.34
CA GLY A 141 4.83 -6.53 9.97
C GLY A 141 4.61 -5.03 10.06
N HIS A 142 3.68 -4.50 9.28
CA HIS A 142 3.37 -3.06 9.25
C HIS A 142 2.98 -2.52 10.64
N ALA A 143 2.16 -3.25 11.41
CA ALA A 143 1.77 -2.83 12.75
C ALA A 143 2.95 -2.77 13.73
N ARG A 144 3.94 -3.67 13.58
CA ARG A 144 5.19 -3.61 14.34
C ARG A 144 5.98 -2.35 13.99
N GLU A 145 6.15 -2.06 12.70
CA GLU A 145 6.87 -0.88 12.24
C GLU A 145 6.15 0.41 12.63
N ALA A 146 4.82 0.44 12.55
CA ALA A 146 4.02 1.56 13.02
C ALA A 146 4.30 1.89 14.50
N ARG A 147 4.36 0.87 15.37
CA ARG A 147 4.69 1.05 16.80
C ARG A 147 6.14 1.51 17.00
N LEU A 148 7.09 1.00 16.20
CA LEU A 148 8.49 1.45 16.24
C LEU A 148 8.58 2.94 15.90
N LEU A 149 8.02 3.34 14.76
CA LEU A 149 8.06 4.72 14.27
C LEU A 149 7.35 5.70 15.22
N GLN A 150 6.23 5.28 15.83
CA GLN A 150 5.53 6.07 16.84
C GLN A 150 6.39 6.31 18.09
N ARG A 151 7.10 5.28 18.58
CA ARG A 151 8.04 5.43 19.70
C ARG A 151 9.21 6.37 19.33
N MET A 152 9.82 6.18 18.16
CA MET A 152 10.92 7.05 17.71
C MET A 152 10.48 8.51 17.57
N HIS A 153 9.25 8.75 17.11
CA HIS A 153 8.66 10.08 17.11
C HIS A 153 8.53 10.64 18.53
N ALA A 154 7.89 9.89 19.44
CA ALA A 154 7.58 10.37 20.80
C ALA A 154 8.83 10.56 21.66
N GLU A 155 9.84 9.69 21.53
CA GLU A 155 11.01 9.66 22.40
C GLU A 155 12.22 10.41 21.82
N GLN A 156 12.33 10.48 20.50
CA GLN A 156 13.51 10.99 19.81
C GLN A 156 13.20 12.14 18.84
N GLY A 157 11.91 12.48 18.61
CA GLY A 157 11.52 13.57 17.74
C GLY A 157 11.61 13.28 16.23
N LEU A 158 11.60 12.00 15.82
CA LEU A 158 11.58 11.63 14.41
C LEU A 158 10.40 12.33 13.69
N ASP A 159 10.68 13.07 12.63
CA ASP A 159 9.62 13.61 11.76
C ASP A 159 9.10 12.48 10.86
N VAL A 160 8.06 11.80 11.32
CA VAL A 160 7.43 10.72 10.59
C VAL A 160 5.94 10.98 10.36
N VAL A 161 5.47 10.66 9.16
CA VAL A 161 4.04 10.64 8.80
C VAL A 161 3.70 9.24 8.30
N ARG A 162 2.63 8.65 8.83
CA ARG A 162 2.19 7.31 8.44
C ARG A 162 0.91 7.40 7.63
N LEU A 163 0.87 6.71 6.49
CA LEU A 163 -0.31 6.57 5.66
C LEU A 163 -0.69 5.09 5.55
N ASN A 164 -1.89 4.74 5.99
CA ASN A 164 -2.44 3.39 5.85
C ASN A 164 -3.50 3.40 4.76
N PRO A 165 -3.20 2.89 3.56
CA PRO A 165 -4.18 2.77 2.50
C PRO A 165 -5.15 1.61 2.76
N GLY A 166 -6.40 1.75 2.32
CA GLY A 166 -7.29 0.64 2.06
C GLY A 166 -6.76 -0.30 0.96
N PHE A 167 -7.62 -1.12 0.38
CA PHE A 167 -7.25 -1.93 -0.78
C PHE A 167 -6.89 -1.03 -1.97
N VAL A 168 -5.61 -1.02 -2.33
CA VAL A 168 -5.13 -0.17 -3.43
C VAL A 168 -5.45 -0.83 -4.77
N TYR A 169 -6.24 -0.15 -5.60
CA TYR A 169 -6.61 -0.62 -6.93
C TYR A 169 -6.19 0.36 -8.03
N GLY A 170 -6.28 -0.09 -9.28
CA GLY A 170 -5.91 0.64 -10.49
C GLY A 170 -5.41 -0.33 -11.56
N PRO A 171 -4.76 0.14 -12.64
CA PRO A 171 -4.31 -0.70 -13.74
C PRO A 171 -3.08 -1.54 -13.37
N GLY A 172 -3.17 -2.38 -12.35
CA GLY A 172 -2.05 -3.24 -11.90
C GLY A 172 -2.27 -3.85 -10.51
N GLY A 173 -1.19 -4.09 -9.79
CA GLY A 173 -1.19 -4.55 -8.41
C GLY A 173 -1.99 -5.84 -8.17
N LEU A 174 -2.63 -5.93 -7.01
CA LEU A 174 -3.45 -7.07 -6.63
C LEU A 174 -4.74 -7.18 -7.45
N LEU A 175 -5.29 -6.07 -7.96
CA LEU A 175 -6.43 -6.13 -8.87
C LEU A 175 -6.11 -6.98 -10.10
N ARG A 176 -4.93 -6.79 -10.71
CA ARG A 176 -4.46 -7.62 -11.82
C ARG A 176 -4.22 -9.06 -11.36
N SER A 177 -3.32 -9.27 -10.42
CA SER A 177 -2.76 -10.60 -10.14
C SER A 177 -3.73 -11.53 -9.39
N ALA A 178 -4.54 -10.99 -8.48
CA ALA A 178 -5.45 -11.78 -7.65
C ALA A 178 -6.89 -11.86 -8.18
N PHE A 179 -7.30 -10.90 -9.03
CA PHE A 179 -8.66 -10.88 -9.56
C PHE A 179 -8.68 -11.13 -11.08
N VAL A 180 -8.15 -10.20 -11.88
CA VAL A 180 -8.26 -10.29 -13.35
C VAL A 180 -7.55 -11.51 -13.92
N ASP A 181 -6.29 -11.77 -13.55
CA ASP A 181 -5.54 -12.92 -14.03
C ASP A 181 -6.15 -14.25 -13.56
N GLN A 182 -6.74 -14.28 -12.36
CA GLN A 182 -7.44 -15.46 -11.88
C GLN A 182 -8.78 -15.67 -12.61
N ALA A 183 -9.47 -14.59 -12.94
CA ALA A 183 -10.69 -14.64 -13.75
C ALA A 183 -10.40 -15.14 -15.18
N LYS A 184 -9.37 -14.61 -15.85
CA LYS A 184 -8.91 -15.08 -17.16
C LYS A 184 -8.61 -16.61 -17.17
N LYS A 185 -8.09 -17.14 -16.06
CA LYS A 185 -7.77 -18.57 -15.89
C LYS A 185 -8.96 -19.43 -15.41
N GLY A 186 -10.16 -18.85 -15.23
CA GLY A 186 -11.32 -19.52 -14.68
C GLY A 186 -11.16 -19.96 -13.21
N ARG A 187 -10.20 -19.37 -12.50
CA ARG A 187 -9.81 -19.72 -11.12
C ARG A 187 -10.30 -18.74 -10.07
N LEU A 188 -10.82 -17.58 -10.49
CA LEU A 188 -11.35 -16.61 -9.54
C LEU A 188 -12.48 -17.22 -8.72
N ARG A 189 -12.45 -17.03 -7.41
CA ARG A 189 -13.49 -17.40 -6.46
C ARG A 189 -13.65 -16.26 -5.45
N CYS A 190 -14.87 -16.01 -5.02
CA CYS A 190 -15.08 -15.19 -3.85
C CYS A 190 -14.69 -15.99 -2.61
N ILE A 191 -13.90 -15.45 -1.72
CA ILE A 191 -13.42 -16.16 -0.51
C ILE A 191 -14.51 -16.11 0.56
N GLY A 192 -14.90 -17.28 1.08
CA GLY A 192 -15.98 -17.39 2.05
C GLY A 192 -17.32 -16.91 1.48
N THR A 193 -18.08 -16.18 2.27
CA THR A 193 -19.32 -15.52 1.83
C THR A 193 -19.07 -14.25 1.04
N GLY A 194 -17.90 -13.61 1.28
CA GLY A 194 -17.57 -12.30 0.77
C GLY A 194 -18.35 -11.16 1.42
N SER A 195 -18.94 -11.42 2.61
CA SER A 195 -19.72 -10.42 3.36
C SER A 195 -18.87 -9.40 4.10
N ASN A 196 -17.56 -9.64 4.20
CA ASN A 196 -16.62 -8.71 4.83
C ASN A 196 -16.46 -7.43 3.99
N TRP A 197 -16.24 -6.30 4.68
CA TRP A 197 -16.08 -4.98 4.07
C TRP A 197 -14.62 -4.69 3.70
N TRP A 198 -14.45 -4.07 2.55
CA TRP A 198 -13.19 -3.48 2.12
C TRP A 198 -13.37 -2.02 1.78
N SER A 199 -12.57 -1.16 2.38
CA SER A 199 -12.36 0.21 1.88
C SER A 199 -11.28 0.18 0.82
N CYS A 200 -11.50 0.89 -0.28
CA CYS A 200 -10.61 0.91 -1.42
C CYS A 200 -9.98 2.30 -1.61
N VAL A 201 -8.90 2.37 -2.38
CA VAL A 201 -8.33 3.63 -2.85
C VAL A 201 -7.66 3.41 -4.21
N HIS A 202 -7.92 4.31 -5.16
CA HIS A 202 -7.21 4.25 -6.44
C HIS A 202 -5.74 4.64 -6.26
N VAL A 203 -4.84 3.99 -6.99
CA VAL A 203 -3.39 4.20 -6.86
C VAL A 203 -2.96 5.65 -7.12
N ASP A 204 -3.63 6.35 -8.03
CA ASP A 204 -3.31 7.76 -8.32
C ASP A 204 -3.84 8.68 -7.20
N ASP A 205 -4.97 8.35 -6.59
CA ASP A 205 -5.49 9.07 -5.43
C ASP A 205 -4.60 8.89 -4.21
N LEU A 206 -4.11 7.66 -4.00
CA LEU A 206 -3.13 7.38 -2.96
C LEU A 206 -1.84 8.19 -3.21
N GLY A 207 -1.34 8.24 -4.44
CA GLY A 207 -0.19 9.08 -4.79
C GLY A 207 -0.39 10.54 -4.40
N ARG A 208 -1.58 11.12 -4.70
CA ARG A 208 -1.91 12.50 -4.30
C ARG A 208 -2.00 12.68 -2.78
N ALA A 209 -2.43 11.64 -2.03
CA ALA A 209 -2.42 11.70 -0.57
C ALA A 209 -0.98 11.79 -0.02
N TYR A 210 -0.02 11.09 -0.64
CA TYR A 210 1.40 11.22 -0.28
C TYR A 210 1.95 12.60 -0.60
N ALA A 211 1.64 13.17 -1.76
CA ALA A 211 2.07 14.51 -2.13
C ALA A 211 1.50 15.56 -1.17
N ALA A 212 0.23 15.48 -0.82
CA ALA A 212 -0.40 16.34 0.17
C ALA A 212 0.23 16.17 1.58
N ALA A 213 0.50 14.93 2.00
CA ALA A 213 1.10 14.65 3.30
C ALA A 213 2.55 15.09 3.40
N LEU A 214 3.29 15.08 2.28
CA LEU A 214 4.70 15.51 2.24
C LEU A 214 4.90 16.92 2.79
N THR A 215 3.99 17.83 2.45
CA THR A 215 4.10 19.25 2.81
C THR A 215 3.09 19.70 3.87
N GLY A 216 1.91 19.06 3.94
CA GLY A 216 0.82 19.50 4.82
C GLY A 216 0.72 18.78 6.16
N ALA A 217 1.27 17.56 6.28
CA ALA A 217 1.12 16.78 7.50
C ALA A 217 2.03 17.27 8.63
N ARG A 218 1.51 17.19 9.86
CA ARG A 218 2.34 17.42 11.07
C ARG A 218 3.19 16.20 11.38
N PRO A 219 4.40 16.36 11.97
CA PRO A 219 5.19 15.25 12.48
C PRO A 219 4.36 14.37 13.43
N GLY A 220 4.51 13.06 13.32
CA GLY A 220 3.77 12.07 14.12
C GLY A 220 2.36 11.76 13.63
N SER A 221 1.86 12.45 12.59
CA SER A 221 0.52 12.22 12.06
C SER A 221 0.36 10.82 11.48
N TYR A 222 -0.86 10.33 11.58
CA TYR A 222 -1.32 9.07 11.00
C TYR A 222 -2.60 9.31 10.21
N TYR A 223 -2.66 8.84 8.98
CA TYR A 223 -3.80 8.99 8.10
C TYR A 223 -4.24 7.64 7.53
N ALA A 224 -5.51 7.33 7.71
CA ALA A 224 -6.19 6.30 6.96
C ALA A 224 -6.61 6.87 5.60
N VAL A 225 -6.26 6.18 4.51
CA VAL A 225 -6.49 6.68 3.15
C VAL A 225 -7.40 5.72 2.38
N ALA A 226 -8.62 6.14 2.12
CA ALA A 226 -9.61 5.37 1.38
C ALA A 226 -10.59 6.29 0.63
N ASP A 227 -11.28 5.71 -0.35
CA ASP A 227 -12.44 6.34 -0.97
C ASP A 227 -13.61 6.47 0.02
N SER A 228 -14.78 6.89 -0.46
CA SER A 228 -15.91 7.17 0.43
C SER A 228 -16.94 6.04 0.50
N ASP A 229 -16.76 4.97 -0.28
CA ASP A 229 -17.76 3.92 -0.47
C ASP A 229 -17.16 2.51 -0.23
N PRO A 230 -17.07 2.08 1.04
CA PRO A 230 -16.64 0.71 1.34
C PRO A 230 -17.53 -0.31 0.61
N ILE A 231 -16.89 -1.36 0.12
CA ILE A 231 -17.55 -2.39 -0.69
C ILE A 231 -17.44 -3.76 -0.04
N ARG A 232 -18.46 -4.60 -0.15
CA ARG A 232 -18.34 -6.02 0.24
C ARG A 232 -17.40 -6.74 -0.73
N LEU A 233 -16.58 -7.67 -0.24
CA LEU A 233 -15.68 -8.44 -1.09
C LEU A 233 -16.45 -9.21 -2.19
N ARG A 234 -17.67 -9.63 -1.91
CA ARG A 234 -18.57 -10.24 -2.90
C ARG A 234 -18.87 -9.27 -4.04
N ASP A 235 -19.32 -8.04 -3.68
CA ASP A 235 -19.70 -7.02 -4.67
C ASP A 235 -18.47 -6.57 -5.48
N LEU A 236 -17.31 -6.41 -4.83
CA LEU A 236 -16.06 -6.12 -5.52
C LEU A 236 -15.73 -7.21 -6.55
N THR A 237 -15.89 -8.48 -6.16
CA THR A 237 -15.66 -9.61 -7.07
C THR A 237 -16.65 -9.60 -8.22
N ASP A 238 -17.93 -9.26 -7.96
CA ASP A 238 -18.98 -9.18 -8.98
C ASP A 238 -18.69 -8.02 -9.95
N VAL A 239 -18.27 -6.84 -9.48
CA VAL A 239 -17.81 -5.71 -10.34
C VAL A 239 -16.69 -6.15 -11.29
N VAL A 240 -15.72 -6.95 -10.80
CA VAL A 240 -14.63 -7.45 -11.65
C VAL A 240 -15.17 -8.41 -12.74
N THR A 241 -16.05 -9.35 -12.38
CA THR A 241 -16.59 -10.30 -13.35
C THR A 241 -17.50 -9.64 -14.37
N ASP A 242 -18.31 -8.68 -13.95
CA ASP A 242 -19.21 -7.93 -14.83
C ASP A 242 -18.40 -7.08 -15.85
N ALA A 243 -17.35 -6.38 -15.39
CA ALA A 243 -16.45 -5.62 -16.26
C ALA A 243 -15.74 -6.50 -17.30
N MET A 244 -15.47 -7.78 -16.95
CA MET A 244 -14.87 -8.77 -17.86
C MET A 244 -15.94 -9.53 -18.67
N LYS A 245 -17.22 -9.23 -18.53
CA LYS A 245 -18.35 -9.95 -19.16
C LYS A 245 -18.37 -11.46 -18.86
N LEU A 246 -17.98 -11.81 -17.64
CA LEU A 246 -17.97 -13.19 -17.16
C LEU A 246 -19.19 -13.45 -16.27
N SER A 247 -19.59 -14.72 -16.18
CA SER A 247 -20.61 -15.13 -15.22
C SER A 247 -20.13 -14.95 -13.78
N ARG A 248 -21.07 -14.66 -12.89
CA ARG A 248 -20.81 -14.53 -11.45
C ARG A 248 -20.07 -15.76 -10.92
N VAL A 249 -18.94 -15.52 -10.24
CA VAL A 249 -18.11 -16.60 -9.71
C VAL A 249 -18.69 -17.18 -8.42
N ARG A 250 -18.46 -18.49 -8.23
CA ARG A 250 -18.87 -19.18 -7.02
C ARG A 250 -18.01 -18.77 -5.83
N SER A 251 -18.59 -18.90 -4.64
CA SER A 251 -17.82 -18.82 -3.39
C SER A 251 -16.96 -20.06 -3.20
N GLY A 252 -15.78 -19.88 -2.65
CA GLY A 252 -14.90 -20.96 -2.21
C GLY A 252 -14.70 -20.91 -0.69
N PRO A 253 -14.82 -22.05 0.03
CA PRO A 253 -14.53 -22.07 1.45
C PRO A 253 -13.12 -21.54 1.75
N ALA A 254 -12.99 -20.62 2.71
CA ALA A 254 -11.71 -19.94 3.02
C ALA A 254 -10.59 -20.95 3.33
N TRP A 255 -10.89 -22.05 4.03
CA TRP A 255 -9.91 -23.09 4.35
C TRP A 255 -9.35 -23.78 3.08
N LEU A 256 -10.20 -23.99 2.07
CA LEU A 256 -9.79 -24.62 0.82
C LEU A 256 -8.92 -23.65 -0.01
N VAL A 257 -9.34 -22.40 -0.13
CA VAL A 257 -8.54 -21.36 -0.81
C VAL A 257 -7.17 -21.22 -0.14
N GLY A 258 -7.12 -21.32 1.19
CA GLY A 258 -5.87 -21.26 1.97
C GLY A 258 -4.87 -22.38 1.67
N LEU A 259 -5.31 -23.50 1.12
CA LEU A 259 -4.38 -24.55 0.67
C LEU A 259 -3.58 -24.10 -0.56
N PHE A 260 -4.13 -23.23 -1.39
CA PHE A 260 -3.50 -22.76 -2.63
C PHE A 260 -2.70 -21.48 -2.45
N ILE A 261 -3.28 -20.45 -1.83
CA ILE A 261 -2.62 -19.14 -1.70
C ILE A 261 -1.94 -18.91 -0.34
N GLY A 262 -2.22 -19.75 0.64
CA GLY A 262 -1.64 -19.68 1.99
C GLY A 262 -2.65 -19.22 3.05
N ARG A 263 -2.63 -19.91 4.19
CA ARG A 263 -3.55 -19.59 5.31
C ARG A 263 -3.38 -18.18 5.86
N PRO A 264 -2.12 -17.63 6.05
CA PRO A 264 -1.96 -16.27 6.54
C PRO A 264 -2.61 -15.23 5.63
N LEU A 265 -2.45 -15.38 4.31
CA LEU A 265 -3.04 -14.46 3.34
C LEU A 265 -4.57 -14.54 3.36
N VAL A 266 -5.14 -15.75 3.33
CA VAL A 266 -6.61 -15.90 3.37
C VAL A 266 -7.19 -15.34 4.67
N ALA A 267 -6.56 -15.59 5.82
CA ALA A 267 -7.01 -15.02 7.08
C ALA A 267 -7.06 -13.49 7.06
N SER A 268 -6.16 -12.84 6.34
CA SER A 268 -6.18 -11.38 6.16
C SER A 268 -7.21 -10.92 5.12
N LEU A 269 -7.39 -11.69 4.04
CA LEU A 269 -8.34 -11.30 2.98
C LEU A 269 -9.83 -11.40 3.41
N VAL A 270 -10.14 -12.18 4.44
CA VAL A 270 -11.52 -12.28 4.97
C VAL A 270 -11.82 -11.30 6.09
N THR A 271 -10.86 -10.45 6.48
CA THR A 271 -11.09 -9.39 7.47
C THR A 271 -11.95 -8.28 6.88
N SER A 272 -12.67 -7.61 7.76
CA SER A 272 -13.56 -6.50 7.46
C SER A 272 -12.91 -5.20 7.90
N PHE A 273 -12.70 -4.26 6.96
CA PHE A 273 -12.13 -2.94 7.26
C PHE A 273 -12.90 -1.83 6.53
N ARG A 274 -13.81 -1.19 7.28
CA ARG A 274 -14.54 0.00 6.84
C ARG A 274 -13.82 1.23 7.36
N VAL A 275 -13.09 1.91 6.50
CA VAL A 275 -12.20 3.01 6.89
C VAL A 275 -12.89 4.35 6.71
N ASP A 276 -12.88 5.17 7.74
CA ASP A 276 -13.28 6.57 7.69
C ASP A 276 -12.05 7.45 7.41
N ALA A 277 -11.92 7.89 6.19
CA ALA A 277 -10.80 8.72 5.74
C ALA A 277 -11.08 10.23 5.86
N ARG A 278 -11.87 10.67 6.85
CA ARG A 278 -12.17 12.11 7.06
C ARG A 278 -10.95 12.91 7.42
N ARG A 279 -10.09 12.39 8.28
CA ARG A 279 -8.89 13.11 8.76
C ARG A 279 -7.99 13.56 7.62
N VAL A 280 -7.66 12.69 6.68
CA VAL A 280 -6.82 13.05 5.53
C VAL A 280 -7.47 14.12 4.65
N ARG A 281 -8.81 14.14 4.56
CA ARG A 281 -9.56 15.16 3.82
C ARG A 281 -9.56 16.50 4.52
N GLU A 282 -9.82 16.51 5.82
CA GLU A 282 -9.94 17.73 6.62
C GLU A 282 -8.59 18.39 6.87
N GLU A 283 -7.55 17.62 7.20
CA GLU A 283 -6.23 18.16 7.55
C GLU A 283 -5.36 18.46 6.34
N LEU A 284 -5.47 17.65 5.25
CA LEU A 284 -4.61 17.78 4.08
C LEU A 284 -5.34 18.33 2.85
N GLY A 285 -6.64 18.59 2.91
CA GLY A 285 -7.44 19.00 1.76
C GLY A 285 -7.52 17.95 0.65
N TRP A 286 -7.12 16.71 0.95
CA TRP A 286 -7.13 15.64 -0.04
C TRP A 286 -8.56 15.19 -0.36
N GLN A 287 -8.82 14.93 -1.65
CA GLN A 287 -10.09 14.35 -2.11
C GLN A 287 -9.81 13.26 -3.14
N PRO A 288 -10.51 12.11 -3.07
CA PRO A 288 -10.37 11.08 -4.09
C PRO A 288 -10.96 11.56 -5.42
N GLY A 289 -10.19 11.45 -6.50
CA GLY A 289 -10.68 11.70 -7.87
C GLY A 289 -11.40 10.47 -8.43
N HIS A 290 -11.22 9.32 -7.81
CA HIS A 290 -11.93 8.07 -8.09
C HIS A 290 -12.80 7.79 -6.85
N PRO A 291 -14.09 8.21 -6.87
CA PRO A 291 -14.89 8.31 -5.64
C PRO A 291 -15.23 6.96 -5.02
N SER A 292 -15.26 5.88 -5.84
CA SER A 292 -15.49 4.52 -5.34
C SER A 292 -14.97 3.45 -6.29
N PHE A 293 -14.74 2.24 -5.74
CA PHE A 293 -14.44 1.08 -6.58
C PHE A 293 -15.62 0.70 -7.48
N ARG A 294 -16.86 0.95 -7.06
CA ARG A 294 -18.06 0.65 -7.88
C ARG A 294 -18.04 1.45 -9.18
N GLU A 295 -17.66 2.72 -9.11
CA GLU A 295 -17.64 3.62 -10.27
C GLU A 295 -16.37 3.48 -11.11
N SER A 296 -15.20 3.43 -10.48
CA SER A 296 -13.90 3.49 -11.14
C SER A 296 -13.26 2.13 -11.39
N GLY A 297 -13.68 1.10 -10.64
CA GLY A 297 -13.18 -0.27 -10.75
C GLY A 297 -13.36 -0.88 -12.15
N PRO A 298 -14.52 -0.74 -12.82
CA PRO A 298 -14.71 -1.28 -14.17
C PRO A 298 -13.68 -0.78 -15.18
N ALA A 299 -13.32 0.50 -15.15
CA ALA A 299 -12.28 1.07 -16.02
C ALA A 299 -10.89 0.50 -15.69
N ALA A 300 -10.56 0.39 -14.39
CA ALA A 300 -9.30 -0.21 -13.95
C ALA A 300 -9.19 -1.69 -14.35
N VAL A 301 -10.27 -2.46 -14.23
CA VAL A 301 -10.35 -3.86 -14.67
C VAL A 301 -10.13 -3.95 -16.18
N SER A 302 -10.81 -3.13 -16.97
CA SER A 302 -10.71 -3.11 -18.43
C SER A 302 -9.27 -2.80 -18.88
N ALA A 303 -8.61 -1.84 -18.24
CA ALA A 303 -7.22 -1.47 -18.54
C ALA A 303 -6.21 -2.61 -18.28
N VAL A 304 -6.50 -3.57 -17.41
CA VAL A 304 -5.63 -4.74 -17.17
C VAL A 304 -6.13 -6.02 -17.84
N ALA A 305 -7.38 -6.03 -18.30
CA ALA A 305 -7.96 -7.17 -19.02
C ALA A 305 -7.60 -7.16 -20.50
N ALA A 306 -7.37 -5.98 -21.07
CA ALA A 306 -6.83 -5.83 -22.42
C ALA A 306 -5.40 -6.40 -22.52
#